data_89c47b1df17742f54c40974d6ff93a72
#
_entry.id   89c47b1df17742f54c40974d6ff93a72
#
_cell.length_a   1.000
_cell.length_b   1.000
_cell.length_c   1.000
_cell.angle_alpha   90.00
_cell.angle_beta   90.00
_cell.angle_gamma   90.00
#
_symmetry.space_group_name_H-M   'P 1'
#
loop_
_entity.id
_entity.type
_entity.pdbx_description
1 polymer ?
#
loop_
_entity_poly.entity_id
_entity_poly.type
_entity_poly.pdbx_seq_one_letter_code
_entity_poly.pdbx_strand_id
1 'polypeptide(L)'
;MRPGMSGYPSLAATSSEQGRLAACNAFGVETGPMPGHFPIGIYSIPEISMVGETEHDLTAARVPYETGVARYREIARGQILGDDSGLFKMLFHREDRRLLGVHIIGTAATELVHIGQAVLGLGGGLDYFLQTVFNYPTLAECYKVAALNAANKLSR
;
A
#
# COMPACT_ATOMS: atom_id res chain seq x y z
N MET A 1 7.92 5.51 20.96
CA MET A 1 6.88 6.54 20.75
C MET A 1 7.28 7.33 19.51
N ARG A 2 6.55 7.27 18.42
CA ARG A 2 6.81 8.11 17.24
C ARG A 2 6.36 9.53 17.56
N PRO A 3 7.21 10.56 17.45
CA PRO A 3 6.77 11.93 17.62
C PRO A 3 6.00 12.34 16.37
N GLY A 4 4.72 12.64 16.49
CA GLY A 4 3.96 13.33 15.44
C GLY A 4 2.57 12.82 15.09
N MET A 5 2.12 11.68 15.57
CA MET A 5 0.74 11.24 15.34
C MET A 5 -0.10 11.36 16.62
N SER A 6 -0.61 12.55 16.87
CA SER A 6 -1.66 12.76 17.84
C SER A 6 -3.01 12.36 17.25
N GLY A 7 -3.34 11.06 17.26
CA GLY A 7 -4.64 10.54 16.88
C GLY A 7 -4.64 9.66 15.62
N TYR A 8 -5.64 8.80 15.55
CA TYR A 8 -5.91 7.99 14.35
C TYR A 8 -6.50 8.86 13.23
N PRO A 9 -6.32 8.47 11.95
CA PRO A 9 -6.95 9.20 10.84
C PRO A 9 -8.46 9.31 11.02
N SER A 10 -9.01 10.50 10.81
CA SER A 10 -10.47 10.75 10.88
C SER A 10 -11.16 10.22 9.61
N LEU A 11 -11.21 8.90 9.47
CA LEU A 11 -11.82 8.18 8.37
C LEU A 11 -12.96 7.29 8.89
N ALA A 12 -14.02 7.10 8.07
CA ALA A 12 -15.18 6.29 8.45
C ALA A 12 -14.77 4.86 8.86
N ALA A 13 -13.90 4.21 8.09
CA ALA A 13 -13.41 2.86 8.39
C ALA A 13 -12.63 2.80 9.72
N THR A 14 -11.78 3.79 9.98
CA THR A 14 -11.03 3.88 11.24
C THR A 14 -11.96 4.09 12.43
N SER A 15 -12.95 4.99 12.28
CA SER A 15 -13.95 5.26 13.33
C SER A 15 -14.82 4.04 13.63
N SER A 16 -15.21 3.28 12.59
CA SER A 16 -15.96 2.03 12.73
C SER A 16 -15.18 1.00 13.53
N GLU A 17 -13.89 0.80 13.21
CA GLU A 17 -13.03 -0.15 13.94
C GLU A 17 -12.79 0.30 15.39
N GLN A 18 -12.58 1.58 15.63
CA GLN A 18 -12.48 2.12 16.99
C GLN A 18 -13.75 1.88 17.80
N GLY A 19 -14.93 2.08 17.19
CA GLY A 19 -16.22 1.81 17.83
C GLY A 19 -16.40 0.31 18.15
N ARG A 20 -16.01 -0.58 17.24
CA ARG A 20 -16.02 -2.02 17.46
C ARG A 20 -15.13 -2.42 18.65
N LEU A 21 -13.89 -1.95 18.67
CA LEU A 21 -12.93 -2.24 19.75
C LEU A 21 -13.41 -1.67 21.10
N ALA A 22 -13.98 -0.47 21.11
CA ALA A 22 -14.54 0.14 22.32
C ALA A 22 -15.72 -0.69 22.88
N ALA A 23 -16.63 -1.14 22.02
CA ALA A 23 -17.74 -2.00 22.41
C ALA A 23 -17.25 -3.34 22.96
N CYS A 24 -16.34 -4.01 22.26
CA CYS A 24 -15.75 -5.26 22.74
C CYS A 24 -15.11 -5.09 24.13
N ASN A 25 -14.34 -4.04 24.32
CA ASN A 25 -13.69 -3.75 25.60
C ASN A 25 -14.71 -3.49 26.73
N ALA A 26 -15.80 -2.74 26.43
CA ALA A 26 -16.86 -2.47 27.39
C ALA A 26 -17.59 -3.75 27.87
N PHE A 27 -17.67 -4.76 27.02
CA PHE A 27 -18.32 -6.04 27.30
C PHE A 27 -17.34 -7.17 27.67
N GLY A 28 -16.06 -6.86 27.90
CA GLY A 28 -15.04 -7.83 28.30
C GLY A 28 -14.69 -8.87 27.23
N VAL A 29 -14.94 -8.54 25.95
CA VAL A 29 -14.53 -9.40 24.80
C VAL A 29 -13.08 -9.09 24.46
N GLU A 30 -12.23 -10.13 24.49
CA GLU A 30 -10.83 -9.96 24.07
C GLU A 30 -10.72 -9.58 22.61
N THR A 31 -9.90 -8.55 22.33
CA THR A 31 -9.58 -8.10 20.97
C THR A 31 -8.09 -7.84 20.85
N GLY A 32 -7.56 -7.95 19.64
CA GLY A 32 -6.22 -7.46 19.33
C GLY A 32 -6.13 -5.92 19.41
N PRO A 33 -4.91 -5.37 19.36
CA PRO A 33 -4.70 -3.92 19.31
C PRO A 33 -5.25 -3.32 18.01
N MET A 34 -5.46 -2.02 18.00
CA MET A 34 -5.82 -1.29 16.78
C MET A 34 -4.78 -1.55 15.68
N PRO A 35 -5.17 -1.87 14.44
CA PRO A 35 -4.24 -2.09 13.33
C PRO A 35 -3.30 -0.91 13.10
N GLY A 36 -2.07 -1.17 12.64
CA GLY A 36 -1.06 -0.13 12.41
C GLY A 36 -1.03 0.45 10.99
N HIS A 37 -1.68 -0.21 10.04
CA HIS A 37 -1.64 0.18 8.62
C HIS A 37 -3.05 0.59 8.16
N PHE A 38 -3.32 1.91 8.18
CA PHE A 38 -4.59 2.47 7.74
C PHE A 38 -4.52 2.83 6.25
N PRO A 39 -5.37 2.23 5.40
CA PRO A 39 -5.46 2.66 4.02
C PRO A 39 -6.22 3.99 3.95
N ILE A 40 -5.76 4.89 3.09
CA ILE A 40 -6.43 6.15 2.80
C ILE A 40 -6.94 6.06 1.37
N GLY A 41 -8.23 6.29 1.17
CA GLY A 41 -8.87 6.37 -0.15
C GLY A 41 -9.43 7.76 -0.40
N ILE A 42 -9.16 8.31 -1.57
CA ILE A 42 -9.71 9.57 -2.08
C ILE A 42 -10.47 9.24 -3.36
N TYR A 43 -11.78 9.39 -3.33
CA TYR A 43 -12.70 9.00 -4.40
C TYR A 43 -12.87 10.12 -5.43
N SER A 44 -11.74 10.68 -5.87
CA SER A 44 -11.67 11.59 -7.02
C SER A 44 -11.71 10.81 -8.35
N ILE A 45 -11.63 11.51 -9.47
CA ILE A 45 -11.49 10.92 -10.81
C ILE A 45 -10.18 11.47 -11.40
N PRO A 46 -9.13 10.63 -11.51
CA PRO A 46 -9.02 9.25 -11.03
C PRO A 46 -8.96 9.13 -9.50
N GLU A 47 -9.25 7.91 -8.97
CA GLU A 47 -9.10 7.60 -7.56
C GLU A 47 -7.65 7.67 -7.10
N ILE A 48 -7.44 8.00 -5.81
CA ILE A 48 -6.13 7.93 -5.17
C ILE A 48 -6.24 7.06 -3.93
N SER A 49 -5.28 6.17 -3.72
CA SER A 49 -5.22 5.40 -2.49
C SER A 49 -3.78 5.15 -2.06
N MET A 50 -3.58 5.06 -0.74
CA MET A 50 -2.26 4.79 -0.18
C MET A 50 -2.35 4.04 1.14
N VAL A 51 -1.29 3.32 1.47
CA VAL A 51 -1.09 2.66 2.77
C VAL A 51 0.40 2.58 3.09
N GLY A 52 0.74 2.68 4.36
CA GLY A 52 2.14 2.66 4.84
C GLY A 52 2.82 4.03 4.79
N GLU A 53 4.14 4.03 4.74
CA GLU A 53 4.97 5.23 4.83
C GLU A 53 5.03 5.96 3.48
N THR A 54 5.25 7.28 3.52
CA THR A 54 5.51 8.09 2.33
C THR A 54 7.01 8.30 2.11
N GLU A 55 7.43 8.66 0.90
CA GLU A 55 8.81 9.05 0.62
C GLU A 55 9.27 10.23 1.50
N HIS A 56 8.34 11.15 1.77
CA HIS A 56 8.62 12.29 2.66
C HIS A 56 8.97 11.82 4.07
N ASP A 57 8.15 10.94 4.65
CA ASP A 57 8.36 10.42 6.02
C ASP A 57 9.63 9.59 6.10
N LEU A 58 9.89 8.71 5.13
CA LEU A 58 11.10 7.89 5.07
C LEU A 58 12.36 8.76 4.95
N THR A 59 12.32 9.80 4.12
CA THR A 59 13.43 10.73 3.95
C THR A 59 13.69 11.52 5.24
N ALA A 60 12.64 12.04 5.87
CA ALA A 60 12.74 12.75 7.14
C ALA A 60 13.29 11.85 8.26
N ALA A 61 12.89 10.59 8.30
CA ALA A 61 13.37 9.58 9.25
C ALA A 61 14.74 8.98 8.87
N ARG A 62 15.32 9.36 7.74
CA ARG A 62 16.57 8.80 7.19
C ARG A 62 16.54 7.28 7.03
N VAL A 63 15.38 6.73 6.69
CA VAL A 63 15.23 5.31 6.38
C VAL A 63 15.64 5.10 4.92
N PRO A 64 16.60 4.20 4.63
CA PRO A 64 17.02 3.94 3.25
C PRO A 64 15.92 3.16 2.51
N TYR A 65 15.40 3.71 1.43
CA TYR A 65 14.36 3.07 0.62
C TYR A 65 14.68 3.11 -0.88
N GLU A 66 14.01 2.24 -1.62
CA GLU A 66 13.98 2.23 -3.08
C GLU A 66 12.54 2.19 -3.56
N THR A 67 12.29 2.82 -4.70
CA THR A 67 10.96 2.89 -5.31
C THR A 67 10.81 1.88 -6.43
N GLY A 68 9.68 1.17 -6.45
CA GLY A 68 9.21 0.42 -7.61
C GLY A 68 7.99 1.09 -8.23
N VAL A 69 7.97 1.28 -9.53
CA VAL A 69 6.91 1.98 -10.24
C VAL A 69 6.37 1.13 -11.39
N ALA A 70 5.05 1.14 -11.57
CA ALA A 70 4.35 0.62 -12.74
C ALA A 70 3.33 1.67 -13.23
N ARG A 71 3.13 1.76 -14.53
CA ARG A 71 2.10 2.62 -15.12
C ARG A 71 1.00 1.74 -15.71
N TYR A 72 -0.26 2.17 -15.60
CA TYR A 72 -1.38 1.39 -16.14
C TYR A 72 -1.25 1.15 -17.63
N ARG A 73 -0.72 2.11 -18.39
CA ARG A 73 -0.43 1.95 -19.82
C ARG A 73 0.60 0.86 -20.15
N GLU A 74 1.35 0.39 -19.16
CA GLU A 74 2.38 -0.65 -19.32
C GLU A 74 1.82 -2.06 -19.11
N ILE A 75 0.60 -2.18 -18.59
CA ILE A 75 -0.07 -3.46 -18.32
C ILE A 75 -1.30 -3.64 -19.19
N ALA A 76 -1.62 -4.89 -19.54
CA ALA A 76 -2.71 -5.22 -20.45
C ALA A 76 -4.06 -4.68 -19.95
N ARG A 77 -4.38 -4.82 -18.67
CA ARG A 77 -5.66 -4.35 -18.12
C ARG A 77 -5.83 -2.84 -18.21
N GLY A 78 -4.77 -2.07 -17.98
CA GLY A 78 -4.81 -0.62 -18.14
C GLY A 78 -5.12 -0.21 -19.58
N GLN A 79 -4.49 -0.87 -20.54
CA GLN A 79 -4.76 -0.65 -21.97
C GLN A 79 -6.20 -1.02 -22.35
N ILE A 80 -6.72 -2.15 -21.85
CA ILE A 80 -8.12 -2.57 -22.10
C ILE A 80 -9.12 -1.56 -21.54
N LEU A 81 -8.84 -0.99 -20.36
CA LEU A 81 -9.68 0.02 -19.72
C LEU A 81 -9.56 1.40 -20.36
N GLY A 82 -8.50 1.65 -21.14
CA GLY A 82 -8.18 2.97 -21.66
C GLY A 82 -7.65 3.93 -20.58
N ASP A 83 -7.21 3.42 -19.42
CA ASP A 83 -6.57 4.21 -18.37
C ASP A 83 -5.05 4.26 -18.62
N ASP A 84 -4.61 5.30 -19.28
CA ASP A 84 -3.20 5.56 -19.57
C ASP A 84 -2.52 6.48 -18.52
N SER A 85 -3.30 7.09 -17.64
CA SER A 85 -2.86 8.02 -16.62
C SER A 85 -2.49 7.36 -15.29
N GLY A 86 -2.96 6.13 -15.03
CA GLY A 86 -2.75 5.42 -13.79
C GLY A 86 -1.28 5.19 -13.46
N LEU A 87 -0.91 5.45 -12.20
CA LEU A 87 0.42 5.25 -11.65
C LEU A 87 0.34 4.46 -10.36
N PHE A 88 1.17 3.44 -10.26
CA PHE A 88 1.33 2.57 -9.12
C PHE A 88 2.76 2.64 -8.60
N LYS A 89 2.95 2.88 -7.30
CA LYS A 89 4.26 2.99 -6.67
C LYS A 89 4.32 2.19 -5.37
N MET A 90 5.40 1.43 -5.19
CA MET A 90 5.77 0.77 -3.93
C MET A 90 7.09 1.30 -3.41
N LEU A 91 7.23 1.31 -2.10
CA LEU A 91 8.46 1.68 -1.39
C LEU A 91 8.98 0.45 -0.65
N PHE A 92 10.26 0.12 -0.85
CA PHE A 92 10.92 -1.02 -0.21
C PHE A 92 12.15 -0.55 0.56
N HIS A 93 12.39 -1.12 1.72
CA HIS A 93 13.62 -0.89 2.46
C HIS A 93 14.82 -1.46 1.69
N ARG A 94 15.93 -0.69 1.61
CA ARG A 94 17.05 -1.07 0.75
C ARG A 94 17.83 -2.29 1.24
N GLU A 95 17.87 -2.55 2.54
CA GLU A 95 18.66 -3.63 3.12
C GLU A 95 17.86 -4.93 3.22
N ASP A 96 16.72 -4.92 3.91
CA ASP A 96 15.94 -6.11 4.18
C ASP A 96 14.77 -6.33 3.20
N ARG A 97 14.58 -5.41 2.25
CA ARG A 97 13.62 -5.48 1.15
C ARG A 97 12.15 -5.57 1.59
N ARG A 98 11.84 -5.28 2.88
CA ARG A 98 10.46 -5.24 3.35
C ARG A 98 9.68 -4.13 2.65
N LEU A 99 8.37 -4.33 2.48
CA LEU A 99 7.46 -3.31 1.97
C LEU A 99 7.31 -2.21 3.03
N LEU A 100 7.39 -0.96 2.61
CA LEU A 100 7.24 0.22 3.48
C LEU A 100 5.97 1.00 3.18
N GLY A 101 5.55 1.04 1.92
CA GLY A 101 4.34 1.76 1.52
C GLY A 101 3.91 1.46 0.09
N VAL A 102 2.62 1.71 -0.17
CA VAL A 102 1.99 1.59 -1.50
C VAL A 102 1.19 2.84 -1.78
N HIS A 103 1.34 3.40 -2.97
CA HIS A 103 0.67 4.63 -3.41
C HIS A 103 0.16 4.45 -4.84
N ILE A 104 -1.11 4.73 -5.06
CA ILE A 104 -1.78 4.45 -6.32
C ILE A 104 -2.64 5.65 -6.70
N ILE A 105 -2.59 6.04 -7.96
CA ILE A 105 -3.56 6.92 -8.60
C ILE A 105 -4.04 6.25 -9.89
N GLY A 106 -5.35 6.15 -10.09
CA GLY A 106 -5.93 5.49 -11.26
C GLY A 106 -7.21 4.73 -10.93
N THR A 107 -7.79 4.12 -11.94
CA THR A 107 -8.99 3.29 -11.83
C THR A 107 -8.80 2.20 -10.76
N ALA A 108 -9.77 2.05 -9.86
CA ALA A 108 -9.80 1.04 -8.79
C ALA A 108 -8.61 1.10 -7.82
N ALA A 109 -7.98 2.27 -7.65
CA ALA A 109 -6.87 2.45 -6.72
C ALA A 109 -7.27 2.06 -5.28
N THR A 110 -8.51 2.37 -4.88
CA THR A 110 -9.04 2.10 -3.53
C THR A 110 -9.27 0.62 -3.25
N GLU A 111 -9.48 -0.21 -4.27
CA GLU A 111 -9.55 -1.67 -4.15
C GLU A 111 -8.17 -2.31 -4.23
N LEU A 112 -7.35 -1.83 -5.16
CA LEU A 112 -6.04 -2.40 -5.45
C LEU A 112 -5.07 -2.27 -4.26
N VAL A 113 -5.18 -1.22 -3.46
CA VAL A 113 -4.32 -0.94 -2.30
C VAL A 113 -4.33 -2.05 -1.24
N HIS A 114 -5.43 -2.80 -1.13
CA HIS A 114 -5.59 -3.83 -0.09
C HIS A 114 -4.64 -5.03 -0.21
N ILE A 115 -4.15 -5.34 -1.41
CA ILE A 115 -3.07 -6.34 -1.56
C ILE A 115 -1.81 -5.86 -0.82
N GLY A 116 -1.42 -4.62 -1.04
CA GLY A 116 -0.27 -4.02 -0.33
C GLY A 116 -0.49 -3.92 1.17
N GLN A 117 -1.70 -3.55 1.59
CA GLN A 117 -2.05 -3.52 3.01
C GLN A 117 -1.89 -4.89 3.68
N ALA A 118 -2.34 -5.96 3.01
CA ALA A 118 -2.19 -7.32 3.52
C ALA A 118 -0.71 -7.71 3.65
N VAL A 119 0.10 -7.42 2.64
CA VAL A 119 1.54 -7.70 2.66
C VAL A 119 2.25 -6.91 3.75
N LEU A 120 1.93 -5.61 3.93
CA LEU A 120 2.43 -4.79 5.05
C LEU A 120 2.06 -5.39 6.40
N GLY A 121 0.79 -5.77 6.58
CA GLY A 121 0.29 -6.34 7.82
C GLY A 121 0.95 -7.66 8.21
N LEU A 122 1.36 -8.45 7.21
CA LEU A 122 2.06 -9.72 7.39
C LEU A 122 3.60 -9.57 7.43
N GLY A 123 4.13 -8.35 7.35
CA GLY A 123 5.57 -8.11 7.35
C GLY A 123 6.27 -8.60 6.08
N GLY A 124 5.54 -8.72 4.97
CA GLY A 124 6.09 -9.16 3.70
C GLY A 124 6.89 -8.08 2.97
N GLY A 125 7.54 -8.47 1.89
CA GLY A 125 8.43 -7.59 1.13
C GLY A 125 8.48 -7.89 -0.36
N LEU A 126 9.54 -7.40 -0.99
CA LEU A 126 9.77 -7.49 -2.43
C LEU A 126 9.67 -8.92 -2.96
N ASP A 127 10.22 -9.88 -2.24
CA ASP A 127 10.28 -11.28 -2.67
C ASP A 127 8.88 -11.91 -2.81
N TYR A 128 7.92 -11.52 -1.98
CA TYR A 128 6.52 -11.94 -2.14
C TYR A 128 6.00 -11.59 -3.54
N PHE A 129 6.17 -10.35 -3.97
CA PHE A 129 5.67 -9.89 -5.27
C PHE A 129 6.43 -10.51 -6.43
N LEU A 130 7.73 -10.74 -6.29
CA LEU A 130 8.55 -11.40 -7.32
C LEU A 130 8.18 -12.87 -7.53
N GLN A 131 7.77 -13.56 -6.47
CA GLN A 131 7.43 -14.99 -6.51
C GLN A 131 5.93 -15.25 -6.76
N THR A 132 5.05 -14.26 -6.47
CA THR A 132 3.60 -14.42 -6.65
C THR A 132 3.22 -14.34 -8.13
N VAL A 133 2.29 -15.21 -8.54
CA VAL A 133 1.61 -15.14 -9.83
C VAL A 133 0.31 -14.38 -9.65
N PHE A 134 0.14 -13.30 -10.38
CA PHE A 134 -1.09 -12.53 -10.43
C PHE A 134 -1.92 -12.92 -11.66
N ASN A 135 -3.24 -12.88 -11.54
CA ASN A 135 -4.12 -13.11 -12.68
C ASN A 135 -3.88 -12.08 -13.79
N TYR A 136 -3.98 -12.56 -15.02
CA TYR A 136 -3.80 -11.76 -16.24
C TYR A 136 -5.06 -11.86 -17.12
N PRO A 137 -5.61 -10.74 -17.66
CA PRO A 137 -5.21 -9.35 -17.42
C PRO A 137 -5.92 -8.74 -16.19
N THR A 138 -5.19 -8.23 -15.24
CA THR A 138 -5.72 -7.52 -14.07
C THR A 138 -4.86 -6.30 -13.72
N LEU A 139 -5.41 -5.33 -12.96
CA LEU A 139 -4.61 -4.22 -12.43
C LEU A 139 -3.61 -4.67 -11.35
N ALA A 140 -3.81 -5.85 -10.76
CA ALA A 140 -2.87 -6.42 -9.78
C ALA A 140 -1.48 -6.72 -10.38
N GLU A 141 -1.36 -6.83 -11.71
CA GLU A 141 -0.05 -6.94 -12.38
C GLU A 141 0.89 -5.77 -12.07
N CYS A 142 0.33 -4.58 -11.71
CA CYS A 142 1.13 -3.45 -11.28
C CYS A 142 2.06 -3.80 -10.12
N TYR A 143 1.64 -4.67 -9.20
CA TYR A 143 2.49 -5.16 -8.11
C TYR A 143 3.73 -5.90 -8.64
N LYS A 144 3.55 -6.80 -9.62
CA LYS A 144 4.66 -7.53 -10.24
C LYS A 144 5.61 -6.58 -10.99
N VAL A 145 5.07 -5.70 -11.82
CA VAL A 145 5.87 -4.77 -12.63
C VAL A 145 6.65 -3.80 -11.74
N ALA A 146 6.01 -3.22 -10.72
CA ALA A 146 6.66 -2.33 -9.77
C ALA A 146 7.73 -3.07 -8.95
N ALA A 147 7.48 -4.33 -8.54
CA ALA A 147 8.47 -5.14 -7.82
C ALA A 147 9.70 -5.42 -8.70
N LEU A 148 9.52 -5.80 -9.96
CA LEU A 148 10.63 -5.99 -10.91
C LEU A 148 11.41 -4.69 -11.14
N ASN A 149 10.73 -3.55 -11.23
CA ASN A 149 11.36 -2.24 -11.35
C ASN A 149 12.24 -1.93 -10.12
N ALA A 150 11.74 -2.18 -8.90
CA ALA A 150 12.52 -2.00 -7.68
C ALA A 150 13.72 -2.97 -7.60
N ALA A 151 13.50 -4.25 -7.91
CA ALA A 151 14.55 -5.26 -7.89
C ALA A 151 15.72 -4.91 -8.81
N ASN A 152 15.43 -4.41 -10.02
CA ASN A 152 16.45 -3.96 -10.98
C ASN A 152 17.29 -2.77 -10.48
N LYS A 153 16.73 -1.92 -9.61
CA LYS A 153 17.44 -0.80 -8.99
C LYS A 153 18.28 -1.25 -7.79
N LEU A 154 17.76 -2.19 -7.00
CA LEU A 154 18.44 -2.72 -5.82
C LEU A 154 19.61 -3.66 -6.16
N SER A 155 19.65 -4.21 -7.36
CA SER A 155 20.73 -5.10 -7.84
C SER A 155 21.94 -4.34 -8.42
N ARG A 156 21.89 -3.02 -8.48
CA ARG A 156 22.98 -2.14 -8.95
C ARG A 156 23.75 -1.57 -7.79
#